data_6734e7b158a1097ba24a50e05944902e
#
_entry.id   6734e7b158a1097ba24a50e05944902e
#
_cell.length_a   1.000
_cell.length_b   1.000
_cell.length_c   1.000
_cell.angle_alpha   90.00
_cell.angle_beta   90.00
_cell.angle_gamma   90.00
#
_symmetry.space_group_name_H-M   'P 1'
#
loop_
_entity.id
_entity.type
_entity.pdbx_description
1 polymer ?
#
loop_
_entity_poly.entity_id
_entity_poly.type
_entity_poly.pdbx_seq_one_letter_code
_entity_poly.pdbx_strand_id
1 'polypeptide(L)'
;MKRIFNIFTLLLLTATVAEAQNIDKEVVVTKEYTPTLETPDKLAITPRMEDTVTLRPEVRYSITPTSWATDFEQRPIAAANTYVWNYHRQPLLYVKAGAGYPLNSTADLLLSHTDGARNSFGVEVKHRGQWCDVKDPIGVKHNAEYSDSRLTLFGTLGVGKRMKAGAEITADHDWRYYYGDVNPQASAMSQPIVGLSAANPLNGFGAGGRVWIGDDFSDLSRLNLRVAVDGGYYGSKVKGLYTKATGESGVPDFDAGLVDVGAEAEVAKMFSQHGARLAVGYLYKMGTKQSDYRNSILSVAPRYMFNNGALRVEAGVTVEIDNCTSNAATEALGHSAVGYALHYMGEKSKGVHLFPYLRLIYNEGGVFAPFVEADGGLQSYDQQSLAQLNPYIAPVYDAPNASLYTMRLGLMGATRTNSLTYSVWAGASINNRALYPFMLGSFYFPMIDKLVRIDFGGEVTMRPVRGLEVALDARYHINKIGEKIDQFVGIVPEGVAVDGSEQTPSLYQNLDGYNGGRKPLPAFDVDLKVRYTAAKFMIGAKFGVVDSYDCLQLVSLAGAERLGYFYESECPMRLDLGVEAEYKVGKHISIWVEGNNLLNRRYCTYPLYPSVGINCTAGVKLIF
;
A
#
# COMPACT_ATOMS: atom_id res chain seq x y z
N MET A 1 21.94 6.92 15.51
CA MET A 1 21.13 5.70 15.42
C MET A 1 20.97 4.93 16.74
N LYS A 2 22.04 4.49 17.41
CA LYS A 2 21.90 3.78 18.73
C LYS A 2 21.05 4.53 19.78
N ARG A 3 21.11 5.85 19.87
CA ARG A 3 20.33 6.63 20.84
C ARG A 3 18.84 6.72 20.52
N ILE A 4 18.46 6.75 19.23
CA ILE A 4 17.05 6.79 18.81
C ILE A 4 16.42 5.40 18.99
N PHE A 5 17.16 4.34 18.69
CA PHE A 5 16.73 2.97 18.94
C PHE A 5 16.50 2.70 20.44
N ASN A 6 17.39 3.20 21.29
CA ASN A 6 17.25 3.08 22.75
C ASN A 6 16.04 3.86 23.29
N ILE A 7 15.69 5.00 22.70
CA ILE A 7 14.50 5.77 23.08
C ILE A 7 13.22 5.04 22.66
N PHE A 8 13.22 4.42 21.48
CA PHE A 8 12.08 3.63 21.00
C PHE A 8 11.90 2.34 21.81
N THR A 9 13.01 1.67 22.14
CA THR A 9 13.00 0.49 23.02
C THR A 9 12.57 0.84 24.45
N LEU A 10 12.95 2.01 24.95
CA LEU A 10 12.54 2.50 26.27
C LEU A 10 11.04 2.85 26.29
N LEU A 11 10.50 3.44 25.23
CA LEU A 11 9.07 3.72 25.06
C LEU A 11 8.23 2.44 24.96
N LEU A 12 8.72 1.41 24.27
CA LEU A 12 8.08 0.10 24.22
C LEU A 12 8.11 -0.62 25.57
N LEU A 13 9.22 -0.54 26.30
CA LEU A 13 9.37 -1.10 27.64
C LEU A 13 8.50 -0.38 28.68
N THR A 14 8.33 0.93 28.57
CA THR A 14 7.44 1.68 29.47
C THR A 14 5.97 1.39 29.22
N ALA A 15 5.57 1.09 27.98
CA ALA A 15 4.21 0.68 27.65
C ALA A 15 3.86 -0.72 28.21
N THR A 16 4.82 -1.63 28.30
CA THR A 16 4.61 -2.97 28.88
C THR A 16 4.61 -2.98 30.41
N VAL A 17 5.26 -2.00 31.05
CA VAL A 17 5.30 -1.89 32.52
C VAL A 17 4.02 -1.26 33.10
N ALA A 18 3.29 -0.47 32.30
CA ALA A 18 2.06 0.19 32.76
C ALA A 18 0.86 -0.77 32.93
N GLU A 19 0.85 -1.92 32.28
CA GLU A 19 -0.20 -2.94 32.43
C GLU A 19 0.13 -4.05 33.46
N ALA A 20 1.36 -4.11 33.94
CA ALA A 20 1.79 -5.14 34.89
C ALA A 20 1.41 -4.84 36.36
N GLN A 21 0.67 -3.77 36.65
CA GLN A 21 0.31 -3.39 38.04
C GLN A 21 -1.11 -3.71 38.46
N ASN A 22 -1.89 -4.45 37.69
CA ASN A 22 -3.13 -5.08 38.19
C ASN A 22 -2.89 -6.55 38.49
N ILE A 23 -1.99 -6.83 39.42
CA ILE A 23 -1.97 -8.12 40.09
C ILE A 23 -3.08 -8.05 41.15
N ASP A 24 -4.20 -8.63 40.85
CA ASP A 24 -5.15 -9.07 41.87
C ASP A 24 -4.38 -9.98 42.84
N LYS A 25 -3.98 -9.44 43.97
CA LYS A 25 -3.48 -10.22 45.08
C LYS A 25 -4.67 -11.03 45.63
N GLU A 26 -4.84 -12.20 45.11
CA GLU A 26 -5.61 -13.23 45.80
C GLU A 26 -4.87 -13.52 47.09
N VAL A 27 -5.32 -12.90 48.19
CA VAL A 27 -4.84 -13.21 49.51
C VAL A 27 -5.58 -14.48 49.91
N VAL A 28 -4.98 -15.63 49.62
CA VAL A 28 -5.41 -16.90 50.22
C VAL A 28 -5.02 -16.85 51.70
N VAL A 29 -5.97 -16.44 52.54
CA VAL A 29 -5.85 -16.59 54.00
C VAL A 29 -6.10 -18.05 54.31
N THR A 30 -5.04 -18.86 54.29
CA THR A 30 -5.07 -20.19 54.94
C THR A 30 -5.04 -20.00 56.42
N LYS A 31 -6.21 -19.87 57.02
CA LYS A 31 -6.37 -20.04 58.46
C LYS A 31 -6.34 -21.55 58.72
N GLU A 32 -5.28 -22.02 59.39
CA GLU A 32 -5.27 -23.37 59.94
C GLU A 32 -6.46 -23.49 60.89
N TYR A 33 -7.45 -24.24 60.48
CA TYR A 33 -8.59 -24.59 61.31
C TYR A 33 -8.16 -25.79 62.16
N THR A 34 -7.80 -25.54 63.39
CA THR A 34 -7.73 -26.57 64.44
C THR A 34 -9.13 -26.78 64.97
N PRO A 35 -9.75 -27.96 64.73
CA PRO A 35 -11.04 -28.26 65.32
C PRO A 35 -10.86 -28.52 66.82
N THR A 36 -11.23 -27.58 67.65
CA THR A 36 -11.49 -27.86 69.07
C THR A 36 -12.85 -28.55 69.17
N LEU A 37 -12.81 -29.83 69.39
CA LEU A 37 -13.97 -30.55 69.83
C LEU A 37 -14.34 -30.13 71.26
N GLU A 38 -15.16 -29.12 71.41
CA GLU A 38 -15.90 -28.90 72.62
C GLU A 38 -17.01 -29.92 72.62
N THR A 39 -16.97 -30.80 73.64
CA THR A 39 -18.08 -31.73 73.94
C THR A 39 -19.30 -30.90 74.29
N PRO A 40 -20.39 -30.97 73.59
CA PRO A 40 -21.61 -30.28 74.02
C PRO A 40 -22.12 -30.87 75.27
N ASP A 41 -22.22 -30.08 76.34
CA ASP A 41 -22.95 -30.44 77.52
C ASP A 41 -24.38 -30.73 77.11
N LYS A 42 -24.82 -31.97 77.48
CA LYS A 42 -26.19 -32.39 77.32
C LYS A 42 -27.05 -31.53 78.23
N LEU A 43 -27.69 -30.52 77.71
CA LEU A 43 -28.84 -29.91 78.34
C LEU A 43 -29.98 -30.91 78.43
N ALA A 44 -30.15 -31.54 79.62
CA ALA A 44 -31.28 -32.35 79.91
C ALA A 44 -32.47 -31.42 80.18
N ILE A 45 -33.10 -30.94 79.17
CA ILE A 45 -34.41 -30.30 79.26
C ILE A 45 -35.45 -31.38 78.96
N THR A 46 -36.11 -31.83 79.99
CA THR A 46 -37.35 -32.65 79.86
C THR A 46 -38.40 -31.76 79.20
N PRO A 47 -38.95 -32.16 78.03
CA PRO A 47 -40.01 -31.40 77.43
C PRO A 47 -41.28 -31.49 78.29
N ARG A 48 -41.68 -30.35 78.83
CA ARG A 48 -43.04 -30.21 79.33
C ARG A 48 -43.96 -30.06 78.16
N MET A 49 -44.73 -31.05 77.85
CA MET A 49 -45.87 -30.93 76.98
C MET A 49 -46.95 -30.14 77.72
N GLU A 50 -46.95 -28.86 77.53
CA GLU A 50 -48.09 -28.02 77.77
C GLU A 50 -48.80 -27.80 76.44
N ASP A 51 -50.08 -28.09 76.47
CA ASP A 51 -50.96 -28.14 75.34
C ASP A 51 -50.96 -26.85 74.56
N THR A 52 -50.73 -26.97 73.30
CA THR A 52 -50.49 -25.89 72.40
C THR A 52 -51.78 -25.17 72.07
N VAL A 53 -51.86 -23.94 72.48
CA VAL A 53 -52.74 -22.99 71.83
C VAL A 53 -52.28 -22.88 70.37
N THR A 54 -53.05 -23.44 69.47
CA THR A 54 -52.87 -23.26 68.04
C THR A 54 -53.16 -21.79 67.69
N LEU A 55 -52.16 -20.93 67.85
CA LEU A 55 -52.17 -19.64 67.23
C LEU A 55 -52.10 -19.88 65.73
N ARG A 56 -53.20 -19.81 65.04
CA ARG A 56 -53.21 -19.58 63.62
C ARG A 56 -52.80 -18.14 63.42
N PRO A 57 -51.61 -17.84 62.90
CA PRO A 57 -51.29 -16.50 62.53
C PRO A 57 -52.26 -16.14 61.41
N GLU A 58 -53.20 -15.24 61.68
CA GLU A 58 -53.86 -14.50 60.58
C GLU A 58 -52.80 -13.66 59.84
N VAL A 59 -52.26 -14.25 58.83
CA VAL A 59 -51.34 -13.47 57.93
C VAL A 59 -52.28 -12.56 57.16
N ARG A 60 -52.47 -11.35 57.65
CA ARG A 60 -53.05 -10.25 56.89
C ARG A 60 -51.99 -9.77 55.91
N TYR A 61 -52.08 -10.21 54.69
CA TYR A 61 -51.33 -9.56 53.60
C TYR A 61 -51.96 -8.18 53.37
N SER A 62 -51.43 -7.17 53.99
CA SER A 62 -51.64 -5.82 53.47
C SER A 62 -50.78 -5.72 52.22
N ILE A 63 -51.36 -5.94 51.04
CA ILE A 63 -50.78 -5.48 49.82
C ILE A 63 -50.90 -3.97 49.85
N THR A 64 -49.92 -3.31 50.42
CA THR A 64 -49.70 -1.89 50.14
C THR A 64 -49.28 -1.88 48.68
N PRO A 65 -50.08 -1.33 47.74
CA PRO A 65 -49.59 -1.11 46.42
C PRO A 65 -48.54 -0.01 46.56
N THR A 66 -47.33 -0.38 46.90
CA THR A 66 -46.18 0.46 46.62
C THR A 66 -46.12 0.45 45.11
N SER A 67 -46.61 1.51 44.48
CA SER A 67 -46.25 1.79 43.11
C SER A 67 -44.72 1.93 43.14
N TRP A 68 -44.04 0.84 42.88
CA TRP A 68 -42.73 0.95 42.34
C TRP A 68 -42.99 1.60 41.01
N ALA A 69 -42.92 2.94 40.96
CA ALA A 69 -42.47 3.58 39.77
C ALA A 69 -41.09 2.95 39.55
N THR A 70 -41.07 1.86 38.82
CA THR A 70 -39.91 1.49 38.07
C THR A 70 -39.73 2.67 37.13
N ASP A 71 -39.04 3.71 37.60
CA ASP A 71 -38.29 4.58 36.74
C ASP A 71 -37.21 3.67 36.13
N PHE A 72 -37.66 2.72 35.33
CA PHE A 72 -36.90 2.28 34.19
C PHE A 72 -36.94 3.51 33.29
N GLU A 73 -36.09 4.51 33.60
CA GLU A 73 -35.43 5.17 32.51
C GLU A 73 -34.91 4.03 31.65
N GLN A 74 -35.66 3.69 30.63
CA GLN A 74 -35.06 3.02 29.48
C GLN A 74 -33.91 3.94 29.10
N ARG A 75 -32.75 3.72 29.75
CA ARG A 75 -31.51 4.21 29.14
C ARG A 75 -31.57 3.61 27.76
N PRO A 76 -31.83 4.42 26.71
CA PRO A 76 -31.81 3.89 25.37
C PRO A 76 -30.48 3.19 25.35
N ILE A 77 -30.47 1.88 25.08
CA ILE A 77 -29.26 1.11 24.86
C ILE A 77 -28.43 2.03 24.01
N ALA A 78 -27.35 2.60 24.62
CA ALA A 78 -26.54 3.60 23.90
C ALA A 78 -26.29 2.89 22.59
N ALA A 79 -26.93 3.41 21.54
CA ALA A 79 -26.95 2.75 20.25
C ALA A 79 -25.51 2.38 20.05
N ALA A 80 -25.22 1.07 20.02
CA ALA A 80 -23.88 0.59 19.84
C ALA A 80 -23.31 1.59 18.86
N ASN A 81 -22.21 2.29 19.21
CA ASN A 81 -21.59 3.22 18.30
C ASN A 81 -21.12 2.35 17.12
N THR A 82 -22.07 1.75 16.45
CA THR A 82 -21.96 1.50 15.05
C THR A 82 -21.52 2.85 14.58
N TYR A 83 -20.27 2.97 14.14
CA TYR A 83 -19.93 4.01 13.23
C TYR A 83 -21.15 4.08 12.31
N VAL A 84 -22.09 4.94 12.68
CA VAL A 84 -22.97 5.49 11.71
C VAL A 84 -21.95 6.24 10.88
N TRP A 85 -21.39 5.53 9.91
CA TRP A 85 -20.94 6.19 8.73
C TRP A 85 -22.09 7.15 8.51
N ASN A 86 -21.87 8.40 8.92
CA ASN A 86 -22.78 9.41 8.46
C ASN A 86 -22.73 9.21 6.97
N TYR A 87 -23.69 8.46 6.45
CA TYR A 87 -23.98 8.43 5.05
C TYR A 87 -24.41 9.87 4.77
N HIS A 88 -23.40 10.72 4.77
CA HIS A 88 -23.55 11.98 4.10
C HIS A 88 -23.92 11.52 2.71
N ARG A 89 -25.13 11.79 2.34
CA ARG A 89 -25.62 11.65 0.98
C ARG A 89 -24.44 12.02 0.10
N GLN A 90 -23.96 11.08 -0.70
CA GLN A 90 -22.82 11.37 -1.56
C GLN A 90 -23.14 12.65 -2.29
N PRO A 91 -22.28 13.65 -2.26
CA PRO A 91 -22.57 14.92 -2.89
C PRO A 91 -22.91 14.65 -4.36
N LEU A 92 -23.94 15.27 -4.86
CA LEU A 92 -24.26 15.20 -6.28
C LEU A 92 -23.09 15.70 -7.12
N LEU A 93 -22.42 16.74 -6.63
CA LEU A 93 -21.27 17.35 -7.27
C LEU A 93 -20.20 17.67 -6.23
N TYR A 94 -19.01 17.13 -6.45
CA TYR A 94 -17.78 17.49 -5.75
C TYR A 94 -16.77 18.02 -6.76
N VAL A 95 -16.25 19.22 -6.53
CA VAL A 95 -15.15 19.80 -7.31
C VAL A 95 -14.08 20.31 -6.36
N LYS A 96 -12.84 19.91 -6.57
CA LYS A 96 -11.66 20.50 -5.92
C LYS A 96 -10.70 20.88 -7.02
N ALA A 97 -10.44 22.16 -7.22
CA ALA A 97 -9.52 22.65 -8.24
C ALA A 97 -8.56 23.66 -7.64
N GLY A 98 -7.33 23.65 -8.12
CA GLY A 98 -6.29 24.55 -7.63
C GLY A 98 -5.09 24.65 -8.57
N ALA A 99 -4.32 25.71 -8.35
CA ALA A 99 -3.03 25.93 -9.00
C ALA A 99 -2.05 26.49 -7.98
N GLY A 100 -0.77 26.40 -8.27
CA GLY A 100 0.23 26.75 -7.26
C GLY A 100 1.57 27.15 -7.79
N TYR A 101 2.51 27.30 -6.84
CA TYR A 101 3.89 27.67 -7.10
C TYR A 101 4.86 26.58 -6.58
N PRO A 102 5.90 26.19 -7.31
CA PRO A 102 6.11 26.46 -8.74
C PRO A 102 4.90 25.99 -9.54
N LEU A 103 4.73 26.44 -10.78
CA LEU A 103 3.50 26.23 -11.53
C LEU A 103 3.08 24.75 -11.50
N ASN A 104 1.97 24.51 -10.84
CA ASN A 104 1.34 23.20 -10.73
C ASN A 104 -0.19 23.35 -10.86
N SER A 105 -0.85 22.28 -11.18
CA SER A 105 -2.31 22.23 -11.33
C SER A 105 -2.89 20.94 -10.72
N THR A 106 -4.05 21.08 -10.12
CA THR A 106 -4.81 19.94 -9.60
C THR A 106 -6.29 20.14 -9.83
N ALA A 107 -6.99 19.09 -10.24
CA ALA A 107 -8.42 19.09 -10.34
C ALA A 107 -8.99 17.70 -10.01
N ASP A 108 -9.96 17.66 -9.10
CA ASP A 108 -10.78 16.50 -8.81
C ASP A 108 -12.24 16.89 -9.01
N LEU A 109 -12.93 16.20 -9.88
CA LEU A 109 -14.37 16.36 -10.11
C LEU A 109 -15.04 15.02 -9.92
N LEU A 110 -16.08 14.98 -9.11
CA LEU A 110 -17.00 13.85 -9.00
C LEU A 110 -18.42 14.35 -9.16
N LEU A 111 -19.08 13.85 -10.18
CA LEU A 111 -20.52 13.97 -10.35
C LEU A 111 -21.11 12.58 -10.10
N SER A 112 -21.96 12.45 -9.09
CA SER A 112 -22.55 11.16 -8.77
C SER A 112 -24.02 11.31 -8.41
N HIS A 113 -24.83 10.36 -8.86
CA HIS A 113 -26.23 10.26 -8.51
C HIS A 113 -26.54 8.88 -7.98
N THR A 114 -27.28 8.83 -6.89
CA THR A 114 -27.71 7.57 -6.28
C THR A 114 -29.22 7.59 -6.13
N ASP A 115 -29.89 6.68 -6.79
CA ASP A 115 -31.33 6.46 -6.67
C ASP A 115 -31.58 5.19 -5.83
N GLY A 116 -31.90 5.43 -4.56
CA GLY A 116 -32.03 4.37 -3.56
C GLY A 116 -30.68 3.69 -3.27
N ALA A 117 -30.76 2.49 -2.66
CA ALA A 117 -29.56 1.72 -2.28
C ALA A 117 -28.95 0.88 -3.42
N ARG A 118 -29.55 0.88 -4.60
CA ARG A 118 -29.26 -0.11 -5.64
C ARG A 118 -28.80 0.46 -6.97
N ASN A 119 -29.17 1.70 -7.26
CA ASN A 119 -28.79 2.34 -8.51
C ASN A 119 -27.86 3.49 -8.21
N SER A 120 -26.74 3.54 -8.89
CA SER A 120 -25.82 4.67 -8.84
C SER A 120 -25.13 4.82 -10.17
N PHE A 121 -24.82 6.04 -10.54
CA PHE A 121 -23.97 6.35 -11.69
C PHE A 121 -23.20 7.63 -11.41
N GLY A 122 -22.06 7.75 -12.05
CA GLY A 122 -21.23 8.92 -11.86
C GLY A 122 -20.09 9.03 -12.86
N VAL A 123 -19.48 10.20 -12.78
CA VAL A 123 -18.30 10.58 -13.56
C VAL A 123 -17.26 11.11 -12.57
N GLU A 124 -16.06 10.57 -12.62
CA GLU A 124 -14.92 11.07 -11.88
C GLU A 124 -13.86 11.56 -12.86
N VAL A 125 -13.31 12.75 -12.64
CA VAL A 125 -12.15 13.28 -13.37
C VAL A 125 -11.09 13.65 -12.34
N LYS A 126 -9.88 13.17 -12.55
CA LYS A 126 -8.70 13.53 -11.76
C LYS A 126 -7.62 14.07 -12.68
N HIS A 127 -7.02 15.17 -12.27
CA HIS A 127 -5.90 15.78 -12.97
C HIS A 127 -4.83 16.22 -11.99
N ARG A 128 -3.58 15.95 -12.31
CA ARG A 128 -2.38 16.44 -11.63
C ARG A 128 -1.37 16.88 -12.68
N GLY A 129 -0.84 18.07 -12.52
CA GLY A 129 0.17 18.60 -13.43
C GLY A 129 1.24 19.41 -12.70
N GLN A 130 2.43 19.33 -13.21
CA GLN A 130 3.57 20.16 -12.83
C GLN A 130 4.16 20.77 -14.12
N TRP A 131 4.36 22.08 -14.13
CA TRP A 131 4.72 22.85 -15.32
C TRP A 131 5.95 23.71 -15.02
N CYS A 132 6.99 23.09 -14.47
CA CYS A 132 8.18 23.80 -14.04
C CYS A 132 9.43 22.94 -14.13
N ASP A 133 10.57 23.62 -14.24
CA ASP A 133 11.88 23.00 -14.10
C ASP A 133 12.18 22.62 -12.65
N VAL A 134 12.95 21.56 -12.49
CA VAL A 134 13.55 21.16 -11.22
C VAL A 134 15.05 21.41 -11.28
N LYS A 135 15.61 21.84 -10.15
CA LYS A 135 17.06 21.97 -9.99
C LYS A 135 17.62 20.75 -9.32
N ASP A 136 18.67 20.20 -9.88
CA ASP A 136 19.44 19.15 -9.24
C ASP A 136 20.26 19.65 -8.03
N PRO A 137 20.92 18.76 -7.28
CA PRO A 137 21.75 19.16 -6.15
C PRO A 137 22.90 20.11 -6.49
N ILE A 138 23.40 20.10 -7.72
CA ILE A 138 24.46 21.02 -8.20
C ILE A 138 23.92 22.30 -8.84
N GLY A 139 22.60 22.44 -8.94
CA GLY A 139 21.93 23.67 -9.38
C GLY A 139 21.55 23.73 -10.85
N VAL A 140 21.83 22.69 -11.65
CA VAL A 140 21.40 22.58 -13.05
C VAL A 140 19.90 22.42 -13.13
N LYS A 141 19.26 23.08 -14.07
CA LYS A 141 17.82 23.01 -14.31
C LYS A 141 17.51 21.88 -15.29
N HIS A 142 16.49 21.11 -14.97
CA HIS A 142 15.95 20.03 -15.80
C HIS A 142 14.46 20.23 -16.00
N ASN A 143 13.98 20.02 -17.21
CA ASN A 143 12.56 20.06 -17.50
C ASN A 143 11.88 18.84 -16.86
N ALA A 144 11.10 19.09 -15.81
CA ALA A 144 10.40 18.07 -15.02
C ALA A 144 8.87 18.19 -15.17
N GLU A 145 8.41 18.72 -16.28
CA GLU A 145 6.99 18.87 -16.56
C GLU A 145 6.30 17.51 -16.71
N TYR A 146 5.13 17.40 -16.13
CA TYR A 146 4.25 16.25 -16.32
C TYR A 146 2.76 16.62 -16.18
N SER A 147 1.92 15.79 -16.75
CA SER A 147 0.45 15.88 -16.64
C SER A 147 -0.15 14.48 -16.64
N ASP A 148 -0.79 14.13 -15.56
CA ASP A 148 -1.53 12.87 -15.39
C ASP A 148 -3.02 13.19 -15.28
N SER A 149 -3.83 12.58 -16.12
CA SER A 149 -5.28 12.79 -16.15
C SER A 149 -6.00 11.46 -16.26
N ARG A 150 -7.05 11.29 -15.47
CA ARG A 150 -7.91 10.11 -15.47
C ARG A 150 -9.37 10.51 -15.52
N LEU A 151 -10.11 9.87 -16.40
CA LEU A 151 -11.56 9.90 -16.46
C LEU A 151 -12.10 8.52 -16.10
N THR A 152 -13.07 8.47 -15.17
CA THR A 152 -13.80 7.25 -14.84
C THR A 152 -15.30 7.49 -14.97
N LEU A 153 -15.95 6.67 -15.76
CA LEU A 153 -17.41 6.60 -15.84
C LEU A 153 -17.84 5.31 -15.14
N PHE A 154 -18.76 5.40 -14.21
CA PHE A 154 -19.20 4.22 -13.48
C PHE A 154 -20.71 4.22 -13.27
N GLY A 155 -21.29 3.03 -13.18
CA GLY A 155 -22.69 2.86 -12.89
C GLY A 155 -23.01 1.49 -12.33
N THR A 156 -24.03 1.44 -11.46
CA THR A 156 -24.61 0.19 -10.96
C THR A 156 -26.12 0.25 -11.05
N LEU A 157 -26.73 -0.87 -11.40
CA LEU A 157 -28.16 -1.04 -11.50
C LEU A 157 -28.60 -2.27 -10.71
N GLY A 158 -29.69 -2.15 -10.00
CA GLY A 158 -30.32 -3.29 -9.32
C GLY A 158 -30.99 -4.23 -10.32
N VAL A 159 -30.62 -5.49 -10.30
CA VAL A 159 -31.19 -6.54 -11.15
C VAL A 159 -32.04 -7.48 -10.29
N GLY A 160 -33.33 -7.53 -10.56
CA GLY A 160 -34.27 -8.30 -9.73
C GLY A 160 -34.29 -7.79 -8.29
N LYS A 161 -34.44 -8.69 -7.32
CA LYS A 161 -34.53 -8.35 -5.90
C LYS A 161 -33.17 -8.28 -5.18
N ARG A 162 -32.12 -8.88 -5.73
CA ARG A 162 -30.87 -9.17 -5.00
C ARG A 162 -29.61 -8.73 -5.74
N MET A 163 -29.52 -9.07 -7.01
CA MET A 163 -28.33 -8.86 -7.81
C MET A 163 -28.18 -7.39 -8.21
N LYS A 164 -26.96 -7.00 -8.49
CA LYS A 164 -26.60 -5.74 -9.12
C LYS A 164 -25.80 -6.05 -10.38
N ALA A 165 -25.97 -5.22 -11.38
CA ALA A 165 -25.07 -5.16 -12.52
C ALA A 165 -24.34 -3.82 -12.49
N GLY A 166 -23.06 -3.83 -12.80
CA GLY A 166 -22.25 -2.63 -12.81
C GLY A 166 -21.39 -2.57 -14.05
N ALA A 167 -21.03 -1.36 -14.43
CA ALA A 167 -20.08 -1.08 -15.48
C ALA A 167 -19.17 0.09 -15.04
N GLU A 168 -17.92 0.00 -15.43
CA GLU A 168 -16.91 1.05 -15.25
C GLU A 168 -16.12 1.18 -16.54
N ILE A 169 -15.86 2.40 -16.95
CA ILE A 169 -15.00 2.72 -18.10
C ILE A 169 -13.99 3.76 -17.61
N THR A 170 -12.71 3.49 -17.87
CA THR A 170 -11.60 4.38 -17.52
C THR A 170 -10.87 4.83 -18.76
N ALA A 171 -10.39 6.07 -18.74
CA ALA A 171 -9.45 6.59 -19.73
C ALA A 171 -8.37 7.38 -19.00
N ASP A 172 -7.13 7.07 -19.30
CA ASP A 172 -5.95 7.67 -18.68
C ASP A 172 -5.11 8.36 -19.75
N HIS A 173 -4.57 9.52 -19.43
CA HIS A 173 -3.57 10.20 -20.24
C HIS A 173 -2.40 10.61 -19.37
N ASP A 174 -1.20 10.21 -19.77
CA ASP A 174 0.06 10.41 -19.07
C ASP A 174 1.05 11.09 -20.02
N TRP A 175 1.54 12.26 -19.63
CA TRP A 175 2.49 13.05 -20.39
C TRP A 175 3.58 13.55 -19.44
N ARG A 176 4.87 13.26 -19.75
CA ARG A 176 5.99 13.65 -18.89
C ARG A 176 7.33 13.67 -19.60
N TYR A 177 8.24 14.51 -19.11
CA TYR A 177 9.65 14.50 -19.53
C TYR A 177 10.47 13.50 -18.70
N TYR A 178 11.47 12.91 -19.35
CA TYR A 178 12.48 12.08 -18.70
C TYR A 178 13.71 12.95 -18.40
N TYR A 179 13.98 13.24 -17.14
CA TYR A 179 15.05 14.15 -16.70
C TYR A 179 15.99 13.55 -15.66
N GLY A 180 15.84 12.28 -15.32
CA GLY A 180 16.52 11.59 -14.22
C GLY A 180 17.93 11.13 -14.51
N ASP A 181 18.77 12.01 -15.05
CA ASP A 181 20.17 11.68 -15.39
C ASP A 181 21.18 12.38 -14.50
N VAL A 182 20.72 12.94 -13.41
CA VAL A 182 21.50 13.81 -12.58
C VAL A 182 22.20 13.02 -11.49
N ASN A 183 23.44 12.63 -11.78
CA ASN A 183 24.35 12.17 -10.74
C ASN A 183 25.38 13.28 -10.44
N PRO A 184 25.22 14.01 -9.32
CA PRO A 184 26.13 15.09 -8.94
C PRO A 184 27.57 14.61 -8.79
N GLN A 185 27.74 13.35 -8.35
CA GLN A 185 29.06 12.76 -8.13
C GLN A 185 29.71 12.36 -9.45
N ALA A 186 28.96 11.76 -10.38
CA ALA A 186 29.47 11.45 -11.72
C ALA A 186 29.81 12.72 -12.49
N SER A 187 29.00 13.78 -12.39
CA SER A 187 29.28 15.08 -12.99
C SER A 187 30.52 15.76 -12.38
N ALA A 188 30.72 15.66 -11.08
CA ALA A 188 31.92 16.17 -10.40
C ALA A 188 33.20 15.42 -10.80
N MET A 189 33.08 14.15 -11.18
CA MET A 189 34.19 13.34 -11.67
C MET A 189 34.45 13.52 -13.19
N SER A 190 33.71 14.39 -13.86
CA SER A 190 33.74 14.60 -15.32
C SER A 190 33.51 13.32 -16.14
N GLN A 191 32.75 12.39 -15.59
CA GLN A 191 32.40 11.13 -16.26
C GLN A 191 31.13 11.31 -17.09
N PRO A 192 31.16 11.02 -18.40
CA PRO A 192 29.96 11.06 -19.21
C PRO A 192 28.99 9.93 -18.79
N ILE A 193 27.73 10.26 -18.60
CA ILE A 193 26.69 9.28 -18.35
C ILE A 193 26.38 8.54 -19.65
N VAL A 194 26.53 7.22 -19.63
CA VAL A 194 26.14 6.36 -20.75
C VAL A 194 24.66 6.06 -20.64
N GLY A 195 23.96 6.16 -21.75
CA GLY A 195 22.60 5.71 -21.81
C GLY A 195 21.72 6.56 -22.72
N LEU A 196 20.45 6.32 -22.62
CA LEU A 196 19.44 6.90 -23.46
C LEU A 196 18.80 8.11 -22.80
N SER A 197 18.55 9.13 -23.58
CA SER A 197 17.73 10.27 -23.20
C SER A 197 16.69 10.57 -24.27
N ALA A 198 15.68 11.35 -23.93
CA ALA A 198 14.63 11.73 -24.85
C ALA A 198 14.54 13.25 -24.97
N ALA A 199 14.50 13.75 -26.21
CA ALA A 199 14.24 15.16 -26.47
C ALA A 199 12.77 15.55 -26.28
N ASN A 200 11.87 14.59 -26.45
CA ASN A 200 10.42 14.79 -26.34
C ASN A 200 9.85 14.02 -25.15
N PRO A 201 8.73 14.49 -24.58
CA PRO A 201 8.07 13.81 -23.49
C PRO A 201 7.47 12.47 -23.90
N LEU A 202 7.26 11.62 -22.90
CA LEU A 202 6.35 10.47 -23.02
C LEU A 202 4.95 10.98 -23.33
N ASN A 203 4.26 10.25 -24.18
CA ASN A 203 2.81 10.37 -24.39
C ASN A 203 2.20 8.99 -24.20
N GLY A 204 1.56 8.78 -23.04
CA GLY A 204 0.86 7.57 -22.65
C GLY A 204 -0.65 7.75 -22.73
N PHE A 205 -1.35 6.74 -23.22
CA PHE A 205 -2.80 6.69 -23.25
C PHE A 205 -3.29 5.31 -22.87
N GLY A 206 -4.20 5.25 -21.91
CA GLY A 206 -4.91 4.06 -21.50
C GLY A 206 -6.41 4.21 -21.66
N ALA A 207 -7.08 3.13 -22.02
CA ALA A 207 -8.53 3.03 -21.97
C ALA A 207 -8.94 1.61 -21.59
N GLY A 208 -9.85 1.47 -20.64
CA GLY A 208 -10.31 0.17 -20.18
C GLY A 208 -11.75 0.19 -19.72
N GLY A 209 -12.30 -0.99 -19.52
CA GLY A 209 -13.64 -1.13 -19.00
C GLY A 209 -13.81 -2.44 -18.25
N ARG A 210 -14.72 -2.43 -17.29
CA ARG A 210 -15.14 -3.59 -16.52
C ARG A 210 -16.65 -3.65 -16.46
N VAL A 211 -17.21 -4.79 -16.68
CA VAL A 211 -18.65 -5.07 -16.47
C VAL A 211 -18.79 -6.25 -15.54
N TRP A 212 -19.78 -6.19 -14.67
CA TRP A 212 -20.03 -7.26 -13.72
C TRP A 212 -21.51 -7.40 -13.41
N ILE A 213 -21.90 -8.60 -13.01
CA ILE A 213 -23.23 -8.92 -12.50
C ILE A 213 -23.11 -9.90 -11.34
N GLY A 214 -23.87 -9.69 -10.29
CA GLY A 214 -23.89 -10.59 -9.15
C GLY A 214 -24.40 -9.98 -7.87
N ASP A 215 -24.22 -10.73 -6.80
CA ASP A 215 -24.53 -10.33 -5.43
C ASP A 215 -23.40 -9.44 -4.86
N ASP A 216 -23.69 -8.73 -3.78
CA ASP A 216 -22.73 -7.88 -3.07
C ASP A 216 -22.00 -8.59 -1.90
N PHE A 217 -22.28 -9.86 -1.68
CA PHE A 217 -21.73 -10.70 -0.61
C PHE A 217 -21.98 -10.17 0.81
N SER A 218 -22.95 -9.28 0.98
CA SER A 218 -23.33 -8.72 2.28
C SER A 218 -24.03 -9.75 3.19
N ASP A 219 -24.74 -10.71 2.60
CA ASP A 219 -25.45 -11.78 3.30
C ASP A 219 -24.97 -13.14 2.79
N LEU A 220 -23.95 -13.68 3.43
CA LEU A 220 -23.39 -14.99 3.09
C LEU A 220 -24.26 -16.19 3.54
N SER A 221 -25.35 -16.00 4.28
CA SER A 221 -26.28 -17.08 4.63
C SER A 221 -26.91 -17.73 3.40
N ARG A 222 -26.92 -17.03 2.30
CA ARG A 222 -27.39 -17.46 0.96
C ARG A 222 -26.23 -17.73 0.05
N LEU A 223 -26.53 -18.41 -1.05
CA LEU A 223 -25.58 -18.54 -2.16
C LEU A 223 -25.44 -17.18 -2.83
N ASN A 224 -24.23 -16.65 -2.84
CA ASN A 224 -23.83 -15.43 -3.55
C ASN A 224 -23.01 -15.84 -4.75
N LEU A 225 -23.25 -15.18 -5.87
CA LEU A 225 -22.53 -15.37 -7.12
C LEU A 225 -22.21 -14.00 -7.73
N ARG A 226 -21.01 -13.84 -8.24
CA ARG A 226 -20.59 -12.67 -9.02
C ARG A 226 -19.73 -13.11 -10.18
N VAL A 227 -19.96 -12.49 -11.33
CA VAL A 227 -19.15 -12.66 -12.53
C VAL A 227 -18.75 -11.26 -13.03
N ALA A 228 -17.50 -11.10 -13.41
CA ALA A 228 -16.99 -9.88 -14.01
C ALA A 228 -16.10 -10.19 -15.21
N VAL A 229 -16.09 -9.27 -16.15
CA VAL A 229 -15.20 -9.26 -17.31
C VAL A 229 -14.63 -7.86 -17.44
N ASP A 230 -13.34 -7.76 -17.65
CA ASP A 230 -12.62 -6.52 -17.89
C ASP A 230 -11.73 -6.63 -19.12
N GLY A 231 -11.36 -5.48 -19.66
CA GLY A 231 -10.41 -5.42 -20.74
C GLY A 231 -9.98 -3.99 -21.01
N GLY A 232 -8.80 -3.83 -21.54
CA GLY A 232 -8.21 -2.54 -21.76
C GLY A 232 -7.14 -2.51 -22.84
N TYR A 233 -6.73 -1.29 -23.12
CA TYR A 233 -5.57 -0.98 -23.93
C TYR A 233 -4.75 0.10 -23.24
N TYR A 234 -3.44 -0.08 -23.18
CA TYR A 234 -2.48 0.93 -22.76
C TYR A 234 -1.40 1.06 -23.83
N GLY A 235 -1.08 2.28 -24.24
CA GLY A 235 -0.01 2.56 -25.19
C GLY A 235 0.83 3.73 -24.74
N SER A 236 2.14 3.65 -24.95
CA SER A 236 3.09 4.69 -24.58
C SER A 236 4.11 4.90 -25.68
N LYS A 237 4.44 6.17 -25.94
CA LYS A 237 5.36 6.57 -26.99
C LYS A 237 6.31 7.66 -26.51
N VAL A 238 7.61 7.49 -26.81
CA VAL A 238 8.67 8.47 -26.59
C VAL A 238 9.41 8.67 -27.89
N LYS A 239 9.54 9.90 -28.36
CA LYS A 239 10.22 10.25 -29.62
C LYS A 239 11.51 11.00 -29.37
N GLY A 240 12.39 10.95 -30.39
CA GLY A 240 13.63 11.70 -30.37
C GLY A 240 14.61 11.19 -29.33
N LEU A 241 14.79 9.89 -29.27
CA LEU A 241 15.79 9.27 -28.42
C LEU A 241 17.18 9.54 -28.95
N TYR A 242 18.12 9.78 -28.05
CA TYR A 242 19.53 10.00 -28.36
C TYR A 242 20.43 9.39 -27.30
N THR A 243 21.65 9.06 -27.72
CA THR A 243 22.67 8.56 -26.80
C THR A 243 23.37 9.76 -26.12
N LYS A 244 23.36 9.81 -24.80
CA LYS A 244 23.92 10.93 -24.05
C LYS A 244 25.42 11.14 -24.23
N ALA A 245 26.17 10.05 -24.33
CA ALA A 245 27.63 10.10 -24.44
C ALA A 245 28.11 10.76 -25.74
N THR A 246 27.40 10.57 -26.85
CA THR A 246 27.81 11.04 -28.19
C THR A 246 26.92 12.14 -28.72
N GLY A 247 25.73 12.33 -28.14
CA GLY A 247 24.72 13.23 -28.71
C GLY A 247 24.12 12.74 -30.02
N GLU A 248 24.48 11.52 -30.48
CA GLU A 248 23.99 10.95 -31.72
C GLU A 248 22.50 10.67 -31.65
N SER A 249 21.75 11.26 -32.55
CA SER A 249 20.35 10.92 -32.84
C SER A 249 20.32 9.80 -33.86
N GLY A 250 19.74 8.68 -33.51
CA GLY A 250 19.66 7.50 -34.37
C GLY A 250 19.10 6.28 -33.67
N VAL A 251 18.82 6.46 -32.37
CA VAL A 251 18.11 5.42 -31.58
C VAL A 251 16.65 5.43 -32.02
N PRO A 252 16.05 4.26 -32.33
CA PRO A 252 14.63 4.17 -32.63
C PRO A 252 13.76 4.73 -31.52
N ASP A 253 12.68 5.42 -31.85
CA ASP A 253 11.66 5.85 -30.91
C ASP A 253 11.13 4.66 -30.11
N PHE A 254 10.77 4.87 -28.85
CA PHE A 254 10.00 3.87 -28.10
C PHE A 254 8.51 4.00 -28.42
N ASP A 255 7.88 2.94 -28.89
CA ASP A 255 6.46 2.88 -29.19
C ASP A 255 5.95 1.49 -28.83
N ALA A 256 5.30 1.38 -27.68
CA ALA A 256 4.85 0.11 -27.16
C ALA A 256 3.39 0.19 -26.72
N GLY A 257 2.71 -0.92 -26.75
CA GLY A 257 1.32 -1.02 -26.35
C GLY A 257 1.02 -2.37 -25.68
N LEU A 258 -0.05 -2.41 -24.92
CA LEU A 258 -0.55 -3.57 -24.21
C LEU A 258 -2.06 -3.66 -24.37
N VAL A 259 -2.55 -4.83 -24.67
CA VAL A 259 -3.98 -5.20 -24.60
C VAL A 259 -4.15 -6.19 -23.45
N ASP A 260 -5.13 -6.00 -22.61
CA ASP A 260 -5.48 -6.92 -21.54
C ASP A 260 -6.96 -7.33 -21.64
N VAL A 261 -7.24 -8.56 -21.22
CA VAL A 261 -8.59 -9.11 -21.06
C VAL A 261 -8.61 -9.98 -19.81
N GLY A 262 -9.57 -9.73 -18.94
CA GLY A 262 -9.77 -10.48 -17.71
C GLY A 262 -11.20 -11.00 -17.58
N ALA A 263 -11.35 -12.12 -16.90
CA ALA A 263 -12.64 -12.65 -16.48
C ALA A 263 -12.52 -13.27 -15.10
N GLU A 264 -13.47 -13.01 -14.24
CA GLU A 264 -13.52 -13.59 -12.90
C GLU A 264 -14.93 -14.07 -12.54
N ALA A 265 -15.01 -15.14 -11.78
CA ALA A 265 -16.24 -15.64 -11.20
C ALA A 265 -16.00 -16.02 -9.74
N GLU A 266 -16.90 -15.63 -8.87
CA GLU A 266 -16.82 -15.89 -7.45
C GLU A 266 -18.15 -16.42 -6.93
N VAL A 267 -18.08 -17.44 -6.10
CA VAL A 267 -19.24 -18.01 -5.40
C VAL A 267 -18.90 -18.18 -3.93
N ALA A 268 -19.82 -17.82 -3.03
CA ALA A 268 -19.65 -18.03 -1.60
C ALA A 268 -20.98 -18.29 -0.89
N LYS A 269 -20.91 -19.11 0.16
CA LYS A 269 -22.04 -19.40 1.05
C LYS A 269 -21.55 -19.79 2.43
N MET A 270 -22.25 -19.31 3.46
CA MET A 270 -22.14 -19.78 4.83
C MET A 270 -23.27 -20.76 5.18
N PHE A 271 -22.94 -21.82 5.90
CA PHE A 271 -23.85 -22.80 6.48
C PHE A 271 -23.72 -22.68 8.00
N SER A 272 -24.51 -21.80 8.63
CA SER A 272 -24.34 -21.43 10.03
C SER A 272 -22.95 -20.79 10.27
N GLN A 273 -22.09 -21.44 11.03
CA GLN A 273 -20.75 -20.94 11.35
C GLN A 273 -19.68 -21.32 10.32
N HIS A 274 -19.96 -22.25 9.41
CA HIS A 274 -19.05 -22.76 8.41
C HIS A 274 -19.47 -22.32 7.01
N GLY A 275 -18.52 -22.15 6.12
CA GLY A 275 -18.82 -21.76 4.75
C GLY A 275 -17.70 -22.10 3.77
N ALA A 276 -18.00 -21.91 2.52
CA ALA A 276 -17.05 -22.07 1.44
C ALA A 276 -17.12 -20.90 0.47
N ARG A 277 -15.98 -20.54 -0.08
CA ARG A 277 -15.81 -19.56 -1.16
C ARG A 277 -14.94 -20.18 -2.25
N LEU A 278 -15.29 -19.97 -3.48
CA LEU A 278 -14.49 -20.33 -4.64
C LEU A 278 -14.42 -19.13 -5.57
N ALA A 279 -13.22 -18.68 -5.86
CA ALA A 279 -12.97 -17.69 -6.91
C ALA A 279 -12.17 -18.34 -8.03
N VAL A 280 -12.53 -18.02 -9.27
CA VAL A 280 -11.83 -18.44 -10.48
C VAL A 280 -11.59 -17.21 -11.32
N GLY A 281 -10.36 -17.01 -11.77
CA GLY A 281 -9.97 -15.87 -12.59
C GLY A 281 -9.14 -16.31 -13.78
N TYR A 282 -9.26 -15.60 -14.89
CA TYR A 282 -8.39 -15.72 -16.04
C TYR A 282 -7.97 -14.34 -16.51
N LEU A 283 -6.68 -14.13 -16.68
CA LEU A 283 -6.10 -12.91 -17.19
C LEU A 283 -5.24 -13.23 -18.41
N TYR A 284 -5.45 -12.50 -19.48
CA TYR A 284 -4.62 -12.55 -20.68
C TYR A 284 -4.14 -11.15 -21.04
N LYS A 285 -2.83 -11.00 -21.25
CA LYS A 285 -2.19 -9.75 -21.65
C LYS A 285 -1.33 -9.98 -22.88
N MET A 286 -1.38 -9.06 -23.82
CA MET A 286 -0.63 -9.13 -25.06
C MET A 286 -0.01 -7.77 -25.39
N GLY A 287 1.30 -7.75 -25.52
CA GLY A 287 2.06 -6.62 -26.03
C GLY A 287 1.76 -6.38 -27.51
N THR A 288 1.89 -5.14 -27.93
CA THR A 288 1.71 -4.69 -29.32
C THR A 288 2.82 -3.71 -29.70
N LYS A 289 3.00 -3.50 -30.98
CA LYS A 289 4.05 -2.64 -31.57
C LYS A 289 5.45 -3.22 -31.27
N GLN A 290 6.26 -2.52 -30.44
CA GLN A 290 7.59 -2.99 -30.06
C GLN A 290 7.58 -3.91 -28.81
N SER A 291 6.44 -4.22 -28.21
CA SER A 291 6.33 -5.14 -27.09
C SER A 291 5.88 -6.52 -27.55
N ASP A 292 6.70 -7.54 -27.31
CA ASP A 292 6.38 -8.95 -27.53
C ASP A 292 5.83 -9.64 -26.29
N TYR A 293 5.47 -8.85 -25.27
CA TYR A 293 4.93 -9.37 -24.02
C TYR A 293 3.68 -10.21 -24.24
N ARG A 294 3.66 -11.40 -23.67
CA ARG A 294 2.48 -12.27 -23.64
C ARG A 294 2.39 -12.91 -22.27
N ASN A 295 1.25 -12.78 -21.64
CA ASN A 295 1.03 -13.33 -20.31
C ASN A 295 -0.38 -13.90 -20.20
N SER A 296 -0.49 -15.12 -19.72
CA SER A 296 -1.76 -15.72 -19.34
C SER A 296 -1.67 -16.28 -17.93
N ILE A 297 -2.63 -15.95 -17.08
CA ILE A 297 -2.71 -16.42 -15.70
C ILE A 297 -4.12 -16.99 -15.49
N LEU A 298 -4.21 -18.27 -15.13
CA LEU A 298 -5.43 -18.89 -14.64
C LEU A 298 -5.29 -19.04 -13.11
N SER A 299 -6.23 -18.47 -12.37
CA SER A 299 -6.27 -18.56 -10.91
C SER A 299 -7.50 -19.33 -10.41
N VAL A 300 -7.32 -20.19 -9.41
CA VAL A 300 -8.40 -20.92 -8.74
C VAL A 300 -8.14 -20.86 -7.24
N ALA A 301 -9.07 -20.27 -6.50
CA ALA A 301 -8.92 -19.99 -5.07
C ALA A 301 -10.08 -20.56 -4.23
N PRO A 302 -10.04 -21.86 -3.89
CA PRO A 302 -10.96 -22.43 -2.91
C PRO A 302 -10.60 -22.00 -1.50
N ARG A 303 -11.60 -21.58 -0.72
CA ARG A 303 -11.44 -21.13 0.66
C ARG A 303 -12.53 -21.70 1.54
N TYR A 304 -12.15 -22.11 2.73
CA TYR A 304 -13.04 -22.45 3.83
C TYR A 304 -13.22 -21.23 4.71
N MET A 305 -14.44 -20.98 5.17
CA MET A 305 -14.79 -19.88 6.06
C MET A 305 -15.39 -20.42 7.35
N PHE A 306 -14.98 -19.84 8.46
CA PHE A 306 -15.55 -20.09 9.78
C PHE A 306 -15.77 -18.77 10.51
N ASN A 307 -16.95 -18.60 11.10
CA ASN A 307 -17.28 -17.43 11.90
C ASN A 307 -18.27 -17.81 13.00
N ASN A 308 -17.84 -17.68 14.26
CA ASN A 308 -18.70 -17.89 15.43
C ASN A 308 -18.96 -16.59 16.21
N GLY A 309 -18.69 -15.44 15.61
CA GLY A 309 -18.80 -14.13 16.22
C GLY A 309 -17.53 -13.67 16.95
N ALA A 310 -16.87 -14.54 17.69
CA ALA A 310 -15.59 -14.23 18.35
C ALA A 310 -14.37 -14.52 17.47
N LEU A 311 -14.39 -15.62 16.76
CA LEU A 311 -13.32 -16.07 15.89
C LEU A 311 -13.80 -16.10 14.44
N ARG A 312 -13.09 -15.41 13.57
CA ARG A 312 -13.25 -15.45 12.12
C ARG A 312 -12.02 -16.08 11.49
N VAL A 313 -12.23 -17.12 10.71
CA VAL A 313 -11.16 -17.79 9.95
C VAL A 313 -11.59 -17.90 8.50
N GLU A 314 -10.71 -17.53 7.61
CA GLU A 314 -10.78 -17.83 6.18
C GLU A 314 -9.47 -18.49 5.77
N ALA A 315 -9.50 -19.74 5.34
CA ALA A 315 -8.31 -20.51 5.03
C ALA A 315 -8.48 -21.25 3.71
N GLY A 316 -7.41 -21.32 2.93
CA GLY A 316 -7.43 -21.98 1.63
C GLY A 316 -6.11 -21.91 0.90
N VAL A 317 -6.18 -22.10 -0.39
CA VAL A 317 -5.03 -22.01 -1.29
C VAL A 317 -5.46 -21.29 -2.57
N THR A 318 -4.59 -20.47 -3.11
CA THR A 318 -4.73 -19.93 -4.47
C THR A 318 -3.77 -20.70 -5.36
N VAL A 319 -4.30 -21.37 -6.38
CA VAL A 319 -3.53 -22.05 -7.41
C VAL A 319 -3.50 -21.14 -8.62
N GLU A 320 -2.31 -20.75 -9.05
CA GLU A 320 -2.13 -19.95 -10.26
C GLU A 320 -1.25 -20.68 -11.27
N ILE A 321 -1.72 -20.72 -12.49
CA ILE A 321 -0.99 -21.32 -13.62
C ILE A 321 -0.63 -20.19 -14.57
N ASP A 322 0.67 -19.95 -14.75
CA ASP A 322 1.15 -18.89 -15.62
C ASP A 322 1.87 -19.41 -16.87
N ASN A 323 1.81 -18.56 -17.89
CA ASN A 323 2.64 -18.67 -19.08
C ASN A 323 2.94 -17.24 -19.58
N CYS A 324 4.11 -16.74 -19.20
CA CYS A 324 4.55 -15.38 -19.53
C CYS A 324 5.83 -15.42 -20.35
N THR A 325 5.87 -14.61 -21.39
CA THR A 325 7.05 -14.31 -22.20
C THR A 325 7.27 -12.81 -22.21
N SER A 326 8.48 -12.36 -21.96
CA SER A 326 8.89 -10.97 -21.99
C SER A 326 10.19 -10.85 -22.80
N ASN A 327 10.28 -9.91 -23.73
CA ASN A 327 11.43 -9.81 -24.66
C ASN A 327 11.74 -8.39 -25.12
N ALA A 328 10.87 -7.43 -24.87
CA ALA A 328 10.88 -6.16 -25.57
C ALA A 328 12.18 -5.34 -25.37
N ALA A 329 12.74 -5.38 -24.18
CA ALA A 329 13.93 -4.58 -23.88
C ALA A 329 15.20 -5.09 -24.58
N THR A 330 15.29 -6.40 -24.83
CA THR A 330 16.50 -6.98 -25.46
C THR A 330 16.58 -6.68 -26.95
N GLU A 331 15.48 -6.66 -27.68
CA GLU A 331 15.48 -6.30 -29.09
C GLU A 331 15.72 -4.79 -29.33
N ALA A 332 15.08 -3.93 -28.54
CA ALA A 332 15.21 -2.48 -28.67
C ALA A 332 16.63 -1.98 -28.32
N LEU A 333 17.34 -2.65 -27.45
CA LEU A 333 18.68 -2.26 -26.98
C LEU A 333 19.82 -3.03 -27.69
N GLY A 334 19.47 -4.04 -28.51
CA GLY A 334 20.41 -4.80 -29.32
C GLY A 334 21.54 -5.44 -28.54
N HIS A 335 22.72 -5.60 -29.16
CA HIS A 335 23.91 -6.21 -28.57
C HIS A 335 24.67 -5.25 -27.63
N SER A 336 23.99 -4.30 -27.01
CA SER A 336 24.60 -3.44 -25.98
C SER A 336 24.85 -4.22 -24.67
N ALA A 337 25.77 -3.75 -23.85
CA ALA A 337 26.01 -4.33 -22.52
C ALA A 337 24.73 -4.42 -21.68
N VAL A 338 23.79 -3.50 -21.90
CA VAL A 338 22.48 -3.47 -21.24
C VAL A 338 21.53 -4.53 -21.81
N GLY A 339 21.53 -4.74 -23.13
CA GLY A 339 20.78 -5.84 -23.75
C GLY A 339 21.22 -7.19 -23.21
N TYR A 340 22.51 -7.42 -23.05
CA TYR A 340 23.06 -8.63 -22.40
C TYR A 340 22.60 -8.74 -20.95
N ALA A 341 22.63 -7.64 -20.22
CA ALA A 341 22.22 -7.64 -18.82
C ALA A 341 20.76 -8.00 -18.63
N LEU A 342 19.88 -7.42 -19.44
CA LEU A 342 18.45 -7.71 -19.41
C LEU A 342 18.13 -9.14 -19.86
N HIS A 343 18.92 -9.68 -20.81
CA HIS A 343 18.81 -11.07 -21.22
C HIS A 343 19.06 -12.08 -20.09
N TYR A 344 20.00 -11.79 -19.19
CA TYR A 344 20.27 -12.63 -18.01
C TYR A 344 19.15 -12.64 -16.96
N MET A 345 18.21 -11.69 -17.00
CA MET A 345 17.12 -11.60 -16.02
C MET A 345 15.98 -12.57 -16.26
N GLY A 346 16.02 -13.32 -17.35
CA GLY A 346 15.05 -14.37 -17.69
C GLY A 346 13.87 -13.83 -18.49
N GLU A 347 13.63 -14.44 -19.63
CA GLU A 347 12.63 -14.01 -20.60
C GLU A 347 11.25 -14.63 -20.37
N LYS A 348 11.16 -15.66 -19.54
CA LYS A 348 9.95 -16.48 -19.40
C LYS A 348 9.66 -16.85 -17.96
N SER A 349 8.37 -16.88 -17.62
CA SER A 349 7.87 -17.63 -16.48
C SER A 349 6.77 -18.59 -16.96
N LYS A 350 6.83 -19.81 -16.49
CA LYS A 350 5.81 -20.83 -16.78
C LYS A 350 5.79 -21.83 -15.64
N GLY A 351 4.61 -22.04 -15.07
CA GLY A 351 4.50 -23.00 -13.99
C GLY A 351 3.14 -23.04 -13.34
N VAL A 352 3.07 -23.87 -12.32
CA VAL A 352 1.95 -23.93 -11.38
C VAL A 352 2.45 -23.45 -10.03
N HIS A 353 1.81 -22.42 -9.50
CA HIS A 353 2.16 -21.78 -8.25
C HIS A 353 1.06 -22.03 -7.24
N LEU A 354 1.45 -22.35 -6.01
CA LEU A 354 0.55 -22.58 -4.89
C LEU A 354 0.80 -21.51 -3.83
N PHE A 355 -0.21 -20.71 -3.56
CA PHE A 355 -0.16 -19.65 -2.56
C PHE A 355 -1.07 -20.00 -1.40
N PRO A 356 -0.53 -20.23 -0.18
CA PRO A 356 -1.36 -20.43 0.98
C PRO A 356 -2.13 -19.16 1.30
N TYR A 357 -3.38 -19.32 1.70
CA TYR A 357 -4.22 -18.22 2.16
C TYR A 357 -4.74 -18.53 3.56
N LEU A 358 -4.51 -17.60 4.48
CA LEU A 358 -5.04 -17.67 5.84
C LEU A 358 -5.38 -16.26 6.32
N ARG A 359 -6.57 -16.07 6.80
CA ARG A 359 -6.97 -14.89 7.56
C ARG A 359 -7.67 -15.35 8.83
N LEU A 360 -7.05 -15.12 9.97
CA LEU A 360 -7.56 -15.45 11.29
C LEU A 360 -7.62 -14.17 12.09
N ILE A 361 -8.80 -13.84 12.61
CA ILE A 361 -9.01 -12.68 13.47
C ILE A 361 -9.85 -13.14 14.66
N TYR A 362 -9.37 -12.86 15.86
CA TYR A 362 -10.11 -13.08 17.08
C TYR A 362 -10.66 -11.77 17.62
N ASN A 363 -11.93 -11.73 18.03
CA ASN A 363 -12.59 -10.57 18.61
C ASN A 363 -12.51 -9.31 17.71
N GLU A 364 -12.83 -9.50 16.42
CA GLU A 364 -12.82 -8.40 15.44
C GLU A 364 -13.68 -7.22 15.89
N GLY A 365 -13.13 -6.02 15.88
CA GLY A 365 -13.80 -4.81 16.39
C GLY A 365 -13.71 -4.61 17.89
N GLY A 366 -13.05 -5.49 18.63
CA GLY A 366 -12.75 -5.33 20.05
C GLY A 366 -11.60 -4.37 20.32
N VAL A 367 -11.36 -4.13 21.60
CA VAL A 367 -10.19 -3.34 22.04
C VAL A 367 -8.89 -4.09 21.74
N PHE A 368 -8.94 -5.40 21.73
CA PHE A 368 -7.81 -6.29 21.49
C PHE A 368 -8.23 -7.42 20.54
N ALA A 369 -7.75 -7.37 19.32
CA ALA A 369 -8.06 -8.34 18.28
C ALA A 369 -6.75 -8.85 17.64
N PRO A 370 -6.19 -9.97 18.12
CA PRO A 370 -5.07 -10.60 17.47
C PRO A 370 -5.46 -11.15 16.09
N PHE A 371 -4.54 -11.06 15.14
CA PHE A 371 -4.74 -11.57 13.80
C PHE A 371 -3.49 -12.28 13.25
N VAL A 372 -3.73 -13.20 12.34
CA VAL A 372 -2.72 -13.83 11.50
C VAL A 372 -3.24 -13.81 10.07
N GLU A 373 -2.40 -13.35 9.16
CA GLU A 373 -2.69 -13.31 7.73
C GLU A 373 -1.53 -13.93 6.95
N ALA A 374 -1.86 -14.76 5.98
CA ALA A 374 -0.94 -15.25 4.96
C ALA A 374 -1.63 -15.15 3.62
N ASP A 375 -0.93 -14.64 2.63
CA ASP A 375 -1.45 -14.46 1.27
C ASP A 375 -0.31 -14.54 0.26
N GLY A 376 -0.66 -14.68 -1.01
CA GLY A 376 0.30 -14.64 -2.09
C GLY A 376 -0.39 -14.66 -3.45
N GLY A 377 0.38 -14.39 -4.49
CA GLY A 377 -0.10 -14.36 -5.86
C GLY A 377 1.02 -14.04 -6.85
N LEU A 378 0.70 -14.17 -8.12
CA LEU A 378 1.56 -13.72 -9.21
C LEU A 378 1.37 -12.22 -9.45
N GLN A 379 2.48 -11.53 -9.55
CA GLN A 379 2.56 -10.12 -9.92
C GLN A 379 3.03 -10.00 -11.36
N SER A 380 2.22 -9.40 -12.23
CA SER A 380 2.59 -9.13 -13.61
C SER A 380 3.46 -7.88 -13.72
N TYR A 381 4.52 -7.96 -14.51
CA TYR A 381 5.41 -6.85 -14.82
C TYR A 381 5.27 -6.43 -16.29
N ASP A 382 4.05 -6.11 -16.69
CA ASP A 382 3.75 -5.49 -17.97
C ASP A 382 3.95 -3.97 -17.92
N GLN A 383 3.96 -3.34 -19.07
CA GLN A 383 4.17 -1.90 -19.24
C GLN A 383 3.27 -1.02 -18.36
N GLN A 384 1.97 -1.33 -18.29
CA GLN A 384 1.01 -0.53 -17.53
C GLN A 384 1.25 -0.68 -16.04
N SER A 385 1.45 -1.91 -15.56
CA SER A 385 1.76 -2.19 -14.15
C SER A 385 3.08 -1.54 -13.72
N LEU A 386 4.09 -1.57 -14.59
CA LEU A 386 5.38 -0.94 -14.34
C LEU A 386 5.32 0.59 -14.36
N ALA A 387 4.56 1.19 -15.29
CA ALA A 387 4.34 2.64 -15.33
C ALA A 387 3.59 3.15 -14.09
N GLN A 388 2.69 2.35 -13.52
CA GLN A 388 2.03 2.67 -12.25
C GLN A 388 2.98 2.59 -11.05
N LEU A 389 3.93 1.64 -11.08
CA LEU A 389 4.93 1.48 -10.03
C LEU A 389 5.98 2.61 -10.07
N ASN A 390 6.52 2.87 -11.24
CA ASN A 390 7.48 3.96 -11.51
C ASN A 390 7.29 4.48 -12.94
N PRO A 391 6.75 5.68 -13.10
CA PRO A 391 6.41 6.23 -14.41
C PRO A 391 7.62 6.58 -15.28
N TYR A 392 8.84 6.43 -14.78
CA TYR A 392 10.08 6.66 -15.49
C TYR A 392 10.75 5.37 -15.98
N ILE A 393 10.10 4.23 -15.81
CA ILE A 393 10.54 2.98 -16.45
C ILE A 393 10.39 3.14 -17.97
N ALA A 394 11.35 2.59 -18.72
CA ALA A 394 11.32 2.65 -20.17
C ALA A 394 10.04 1.99 -20.72
N PRO A 395 9.32 2.63 -21.65
CA PRO A 395 8.05 2.11 -22.16
C PRO A 395 8.13 0.73 -22.81
N VAL A 396 9.30 0.36 -23.30
CA VAL A 396 9.56 -0.93 -23.94
C VAL A 396 10.01 -2.01 -22.95
N TYR A 397 10.15 -1.66 -21.68
CA TYR A 397 10.56 -2.61 -20.66
C TYR A 397 9.36 -3.41 -20.13
N ASP A 398 9.51 -4.69 -20.07
CA ASP A 398 8.62 -5.63 -19.39
C ASP A 398 9.43 -6.78 -18.76
N ALA A 399 8.80 -7.57 -17.89
CA ALA A 399 9.50 -8.63 -17.19
C ALA A 399 8.56 -9.83 -16.92
N PRO A 400 9.13 -11.03 -16.69
CA PRO A 400 8.33 -12.21 -16.34
C PRO A 400 7.62 -12.02 -15.01
N ASN A 401 6.51 -12.75 -14.82
CA ASN A 401 5.75 -12.72 -13.57
C ASN A 401 6.60 -13.03 -12.34
N ALA A 402 6.35 -12.32 -11.26
CA ALA A 402 6.93 -12.58 -9.96
C ALA A 402 5.94 -13.32 -9.06
N SER A 403 6.40 -14.28 -8.27
CA SER A 403 5.62 -14.87 -7.19
C SER A 403 5.93 -14.16 -5.87
N LEU A 404 4.88 -13.63 -5.25
CA LEU A 404 4.93 -12.94 -3.97
C LEU A 404 4.21 -13.77 -2.91
N TYR A 405 4.88 -14.04 -1.80
CA TYR A 405 4.33 -14.64 -0.60
C TYR A 405 4.43 -13.65 0.55
N THR A 406 3.37 -13.48 1.29
CA THR A 406 3.33 -12.58 2.45
C THR A 406 2.71 -13.28 3.64
N MET A 407 3.24 -13.01 4.83
CA MET A 407 2.69 -13.46 6.10
C MET A 407 2.80 -12.33 7.10
N ARG A 408 1.74 -12.10 7.85
CA ARG A 408 1.69 -11.10 8.93
C ARG A 408 0.99 -11.67 10.14
N LEU A 409 1.46 -11.29 11.30
CA LEU A 409 0.82 -11.54 12.58
C LEU A 409 0.84 -10.26 13.40
N GLY A 410 -0.21 -9.99 14.14
CA GLY A 410 -0.28 -8.74 14.85
C GLY A 410 -1.49 -8.60 15.75
N LEU A 411 -1.67 -7.38 16.20
CA LEU A 411 -2.74 -6.95 17.07
C LEU A 411 -3.39 -5.72 16.47
N MET A 412 -4.70 -5.70 16.42
CA MET A 412 -5.47 -4.52 16.07
C MET A 412 -6.54 -4.26 17.13
N GLY A 413 -6.99 -3.04 17.24
CA GLY A 413 -8.04 -2.72 18.17
C GLY A 413 -8.49 -1.27 18.13
N ALA A 414 -9.60 -1.02 18.79
CA ALA A 414 -10.15 0.30 18.98
C ALA A 414 -10.72 0.45 20.39
N THR A 415 -10.51 1.58 21.01
CA THR A 415 -11.20 1.92 22.26
C THR A 415 -12.70 2.05 22.02
N ARG A 416 -13.52 1.84 23.05
CA ARG A 416 -14.98 1.95 22.95
C ARG A 416 -15.47 3.29 22.40
N THR A 417 -14.71 4.36 22.62
CA THR A 417 -15.01 5.71 22.14
C THR A 417 -14.39 5.99 20.77
N ASN A 418 -13.67 5.04 20.19
CA ASN A 418 -12.84 5.22 18.99
C ASN A 418 -11.85 6.40 19.10
N SER A 419 -11.51 6.79 20.33
CA SER A 419 -10.49 7.80 20.57
C SER A 419 -9.08 7.32 20.25
N LEU A 420 -8.88 6.01 20.24
CA LEU A 420 -7.66 5.35 19.80
C LEU A 420 -8.04 4.14 18.93
N THR A 421 -7.46 4.06 17.73
CA THR A 421 -7.45 2.87 16.88
C THR A 421 -6.00 2.53 16.57
N TYR A 422 -5.66 1.26 16.58
CA TYR A 422 -4.29 0.83 16.32
C TYR A 422 -4.24 -0.51 15.59
N SER A 423 -3.18 -0.70 14.86
CA SER A 423 -2.78 -1.98 14.28
C SER A 423 -1.26 -2.06 14.31
N VAL A 424 -0.71 -3.09 14.94
CA VAL A 424 0.74 -3.34 14.98
C VAL A 424 1.00 -4.76 14.53
N TRP A 425 2.03 -4.95 13.70
CA TRP A 425 2.32 -6.27 13.15
C TRP A 425 3.81 -6.51 12.94
N ALA A 426 4.16 -7.78 12.88
CA ALA A 426 5.38 -8.28 12.30
C ALA A 426 5.03 -9.16 11.11
N GLY A 427 5.82 -9.12 10.06
CA GLY A 427 5.56 -9.86 8.84
C GLY A 427 6.84 -10.34 8.17
N ALA A 428 6.65 -11.21 7.21
CA ALA A 428 7.69 -11.65 6.30
C ALA A 428 7.12 -11.75 4.89
N SER A 429 7.91 -11.39 3.90
CA SER A 429 7.55 -11.56 2.50
C SER A 429 8.72 -12.12 1.67
N ILE A 430 8.36 -12.89 0.66
CA ILE A 430 9.31 -13.44 -0.30
C ILE A 430 8.81 -13.09 -1.68
N ASN A 431 9.59 -12.32 -2.43
CA ASN A 431 9.36 -12.05 -3.84
C ASN A 431 10.51 -12.70 -4.63
N ASN A 432 10.20 -13.62 -5.53
CA ASN A 432 11.22 -14.32 -6.31
C ASN A 432 11.81 -13.48 -7.44
N ARG A 433 11.17 -12.37 -7.81
CA ARG A 433 11.58 -11.43 -8.86
C ARG A 433 11.23 -10.00 -8.47
N ALA A 434 11.81 -9.51 -7.37
CA ALA A 434 11.68 -8.12 -6.98
C ALA A 434 12.45 -7.21 -7.94
N LEU A 435 11.91 -6.01 -8.15
CA LEU A 435 12.51 -5.00 -9.02
C LEU A 435 13.42 -4.09 -8.21
N TYR A 436 14.64 -3.89 -8.71
CA TYR A 436 15.63 -2.99 -8.13
C TYR A 436 15.95 -1.85 -9.09
N PRO A 437 16.09 -0.61 -8.59
CA PRO A 437 16.29 0.54 -9.44
C PRO A 437 17.65 0.47 -10.16
N PHE A 438 17.60 0.47 -11.47
CA PHE A 438 18.76 0.58 -12.35
C PHE A 438 18.47 1.60 -13.45
N MET A 439 19.38 2.53 -13.67
CA MET A 439 19.23 3.59 -14.65
C MET A 439 20.21 3.46 -15.82
N LEU A 440 19.67 3.67 -17.00
CA LEU A 440 20.41 3.78 -18.25
C LEU A 440 20.10 5.14 -18.90
N GLY A 441 20.92 6.14 -18.58
CA GLY A 441 20.61 7.52 -18.92
C GLY A 441 19.42 8.05 -18.13
N SER A 442 18.38 8.51 -18.81
CA SER A 442 17.18 9.06 -18.18
C SER A 442 16.08 8.02 -17.92
N PHE A 443 16.28 6.76 -18.29
CA PHE A 443 15.27 5.71 -18.16
C PHE A 443 15.63 4.69 -17.11
N TYR A 444 14.61 4.18 -16.41
CA TYR A 444 14.78 2.98 -15.58
C TYR A 444 14.62 1.73 -16.43
N PHE A 445 15.52 0.78 -16.15
CA PHE A 445 15.46 -0.61 -16.60
C PHE A 445 15.67 -1.49 -15.35
N PRO A 446 14.63 -1.71 -14.52
CA PRO A 446 14.79 -2.38 -13.25
C PRO A 446 15.47 -3.73 -13.36
N MET A 447 16.43 -4.00 -12.50
CA MET A 447 17.02 -5.31 -12.35
C MET A 447 16.11 -6.20 -11.53
N ILE A 448 16.17 -7.51 -11.79
CA ILE A 448 15.30 -8.49 -11.15
C ILE A 448 16.10 -9.46 -10.32
N ASP A 449 15.80 -9.55 -9.05
CA ASP A 449 16.37 -10.55 -8.14
C ASP A 449 15.39 -10.95 -7.05
N LYS A 450 15.72 -11.97 -6.30
CA LYS A 450 14.95 -12.42 -5.14
C LYS A 450 15.05 -11.40 -4.00
N LEU A 451 13.92 -11.14 -3.36
CA LEU A 451 13.85 -10.36 -2.12
C LEU A 451 13.20 -11.20 -1.02
N VAL A 452 13.88 -11.31 0.10
CA VAL A 452 13.30 -11.77 1.37
C VAL A 452 13.25 -10.57 2.30
N ARG A 453 12.06 -10.21 2.78
CA ARG A 453 11.86 -9.06 3.64
C ARG A 453 11.19 -9.47 4.94
N ILE A 454 11.67 -8.93 6.04
CA ILE A 454 11.01 -8.98 7.34
C ILE A 454 10.52 -7.57 7.64
N ASP A 455 9.24 -7.43 7.95
CA ASP A 455 8.58 -6.16 8.16
C ASP A 455 8.09 -6.05 9.60
N PHE A 456 8.26 -4.88 10.20
CA PHE A 456 7.62 -4.48 11.44
C PHE A 456 6.84 -3.21 11.15
N GLY A 457 5.55 -3.19 11.43
CA GLY A 457 4.73 -2.04 11.12
C GLY A 457 3.74 -1.71 12.22
N GLY A 458 3.32 -0.45 12.23
CA GLY A 458 2.30 0.02 13.15
C GLY A 458 1.58 1.25 12.63
N GLU A 459 0.27 1.19 12.68
CA GLU A 459 -0.63 2.29 12.39
C GLU A 459 -1.39 2.65 13.66
N VAL A 460 -1.32 3.90 14.07
CA VAL A 460 -2.02 4.40 15.26
C VAL A 460 -2.75 5.69 14.91
N THR A 461 -4.05 5.72 15.16
CA THR A 461 -4.85 6.94 15.02
C THR A 461 -5.46 7.30 16.36
N MET A 462 -5.16 8.50 16.85
CA MET A 462 -5.67 9.05 18.09
C MET A 462 -6.59 10.24 17.84
N ARG A 463 -7.71 10.29 18.57
CA ARG A 463 -8.65 11.41 18.60
C ARG A 463 -8.83 11.88 20.04
N PRO A 464 -7.81 12.55 20.62
CA PRO A 464 -7.79 12.88 22.04
C PRO A 464 -8.86 13.90 22.44
N VAL A 465 -9.21 14.79 21.54
CA VAL A 465 -10.28 15.79 21.72
C VAL A 465 -11.10 15.92 20.43
N ARG A 466 -12.28 16.48 20.54
CA ARG A 466 -13.17 16.68 19.40
C ARG A 466 -12.48 17.53 18.32
N GLY A 467 -12.43 16.99 17.12
CA GLY A 467 -11.84 17.66 15.95
C GLY A 467 -10.34 17.45 15.77
N LEU A 468 -9.59 16.98 16.78
CA LEU A 468 -8.17 16.67 16.64
C LEU A 468 -7.97 15.19 16.32
N GLU A 469 -7.26 14.93 15.22
CA GLU A 469 -6.83 13.61 14.80
C GLU A 469 -5.31 13.61 14.62
N VAL A 470 -4.67 12.61 15.21
CA VAL A 470 -3.24 12.33 15.04
C VAL A 470 -3.11 10.93 14.52
N ALA A 471 -2.52 10.75 13.35
CA ALA A 471 -2.27 9.46 12.73
C ALA A 471 -0.78 9.26 12.51
N LEU A 472 -0.26 8.13 12.97
CA LEU A 472 1.12 7.69 12.78
C LEU A 472 1.09 6.36 12.03
N ASP A 473 1.84 6.27 10.92
CA ASP A 473 2.18 5.05 10.21
C ASP A 473 3.71 4.92 10.24
N ALA A 474 4.21 3.83 10.75
CA ALA A 474 5.64 3.58 10.84
C ALA A 474 5.94 2.14 10.45
N ARG A 475 6.95 1.96 9.58
CA ARG A 475 7.39 0.65 9.08
C ARG A 475 8.89 0.57 9.13
N TYR A 476 9.38 -0.60 9.47
CA TYR A 476 10.79 -0.95 9.43
C TYR A 476 10.97 -2.26 8.67
N HIS A 477 11.94 -2.29 7.75
CA HIS A 477 12.19 -3.38 6.83
C HIS A 477 13.60 -3.92 6.98
N ILE A 478 13.72 -5.22 7.09
CA ILE A 478 15.01 -5.93 6.96
C ILE A 478 14.98 -6.63 5.61
N ASN A 479 15.77 -6.12 4.67
CA ASN A 479 15.80 -6.59 3.29
C ASN A 479 17.01 -7.52 3.09
N LYS A 480 16.76 -8.74 2.58
CA LYS A 480 17.82 -9.64 2.10
C LYS A 480 17.60 -9.87 0.60
N ILE A 481 18.55 -9.41 -0.19
CA ILE A 481 18.55 -9.49 -1.65
C ILE A 481 19.18 -10.81 -2.07
N GLY A 482 18.83 -11.29 -3.26
CA GLY A 482 19.49 -12.44 -3.89
C GLY A 482 20.89 -12.10 -4.41
N GLU A 483 21.58 -13.11 -4.91
CA GLU A 483 22.97 -13.00 -5.35
C GLU A 483 23.14 -12.63 -6.84
N LYS A 484 22.04 -12.56 -7.60
CA LYS A 484 22.13 -12.28 -9.05
C LYS A 484 22.61 -10.87 -9.35
N ILE A 485 22.20 -9.89 -8.55
CA ILE A 485 22.63 -8.51 -8.70
C ILE A 485 24.14 -8.39 -8.48
N ASP A 486 24.68 -9.10 -7.48
CA ASP A 486 26.11 -9.11 -7.20
C ASP A 486 26.91 -9.75 -8.34
N GLN A 487 26.40 -10.86 -8.90
CA GLN A 487 27.00 -11.51 -10.07
C GLN A 487 26.97 -10.61 -11.30
N PHE A 488 25.88 -9.88 -11.51
CA PHE A 488 25.70 -8.98 -12.64
C PHE A 488 26.70 -7.82 -12.62
N VAL A 489 26.97 -7.24 -11.49
CA VAL A 489 27.93 -6.16 -11.31
C VAL A 489 29.38 -6.66 -11.50
N GLY A 490 29.62 -7.95 -11.32
CA GLY A 490 30.90 -8.60 -11.54
C GLY A 490 31.15 -9.03 -13.00
N ILE A 491 30.14 -9.00 -13.89
CA ILE A 491 30.30 -9.39 -15.29
C ILE A 491 30.87 -8.21 -16.10
N VAL A 492 32.18 -8.14 -16.22
CA VAL A 492 32.82 -7.52 -17.38
C VAL A 492 32.86 -8.56 -18.50
N PRO A 493 32.47 -8.22 -19.73
CA PRO A 493 32.62 -9.14 -20.83
C PRO A 493 34.08 -9.62 -20.92
N GLU A 494 34.31 -10.92 -20.84
CA GLU A 494 35.61 -11.52 -21.16
C GLU A 494 35.99 -11.05 -22.58
N GLY A 495 37.12 -10.40 -22.72
CA GLY A 495 37.65 -9.97 -24.01
C GLY A 495 37.89 -8.47 -24.15
N VAL A 496 37.56 -7.66 -23.16
CA VAL A 496 37.96 -6.26 -23.15
C VAL A 496 39.27 -6.13 -22.39
N ALA A 497 40.37 -6.37 -23.11
CA ALA A 497 41.71 -6.04 -22.62
C ALA A 497 41.81 -4.51 -22.53
N VAL A 498 41.72 -3.97 -21.33
CA VAL A 498 42.13 -2.62 -21.04
C VAL A 498 43.62 -2.65 -21.01
N ASP A 499 44.24 -2.26 -22.15
CA ASP A 499 45.60 -1.90 -22.30
C ASP A 499 46.61 -2.82 -21.54
N GLY A 500 46.83 -4.03 -22.06
CA GLY A 500 48.03 -4.86 -21.86
C GLY A 500 48.58 -5.11 -20.45
N SER A 501 47.95 -4.59 -19.42
CA SER A 501 48.34 -4.82 -18.02
C SER A 501 47.35 -5.79 -17.36
N GLU A 502 47.84 -6.90 -16.84
CA GLU A 502 47.09 -7.86 -16.02
C GLU A 502 46.57 -7.29 -14.68
N GLN A 503 46.53 -5.99 -14.54
CA GLN A 503 45.91 -5.36 -13.39
C GLN A 503 44.43 -5.15 -13.69
N THR A 504 43.59 -6.01 -13.12
CA THR A 504 42.18 -5.71 -12.91
C THR A 504 42.06 -4.25 -12.45
N PRO A 505 41.32 -3.43 -13.15
CA PRO A 505 41.19 -2.01 -12.79
C PRO A 505 40.79 -1.90 -11.33
N SER A 506 41.40 -0.98 -10.60
CA SER A 506 41.10 -0.68 -9.19
C SER A 506 39.62 -0.30 -8.94
N LEU A 507 38.86 -0.05 -9.99
CA LEU A 507 37.41 0.07 -9.97
C LEU A 507 36.68 -1.20 -9.50
N TYR A 508 37.23 -2.38 -9.79
CA TYR A 508 36.68 -3.64 -9.28
C TYR A 508 36.90 -3.82 -7.77
N GLN A 509 37.96 -3.27 -7.24
CA GLN A 509 38.22 -3.32 -5.79
C GLN A 509 37.24 -2.44 -5.01
N ASN A 510 36.69 -1.41 -5.64
CA ASN A 510 35.60 -0.62 -5.03
C ASN A 510 34.22 -1.28 -5.18
N LEU A 511 34.07 -2.24 -6.11
CA LEU A 511 32.88 -3.07 -6.23
C LEU A 511 32.94 -4.30 -5.30
N ASP A 512 34.13 -4.74 -4.86
CA ASP A 512 34.27 -5.73 -3.77
C ASP A 512 33.78 -5.21 -2.41
N GLY A 513 33.73 -3.88 -2.20
CA GLY A 513 33.01 -3.24 -1.12
C GLY A 513 31.47 -3.41 -1.21
N TYR A 514 31.00 -3.97 -2.29
CA TYR A 514 29.59 -4.23 -2.57
C TYR A 514 28.96 -5.33 -1.70
N ASN A 515 29.77 -6.20 -1.12
CA ASN A 515 29.32 -7.35 -0.33
C ASN A 515 28.73 -7.04 1.05
N GLY A 516 28.52 -5.80 1.43
CA GLY A 516 28.05 -5.56 2.80
C GLY A 516 27.29 -4.29 3.08
N GLY A 517 27.18 -3.36 2.14
CA GLY A 517 26.66 -2.01 2.44
C GLY A 517 25.48 -1.53 1.61
N ARG A 518 25.09 -2.20 0.56
CA ARG A 518 24.02 -1.74 -0.33
C ARG A 518 22.67 -1.80 0.31
N LYS A 519 21.99 -0.68 0.16
CA LYS A 519 20.60 -0.51 0.53
C LYS A 519 19.79 -0.19 -0.72
N PRO A 520 19.52 -1.12 -1.65
CA PRO A 520 18.75 -0.82 -2.85
C PRO A 520 17.28 -0.51 -2.54
N LEU A 521 16.88 -0.68 -1.29
CA LEU A 521 15.55 -0.40 -0.78
C LEU A 521 15.67 0.28 0.60
N PRO A 522 14.81 1.25 0.91
CA PRO A 522 14.81 1.91 2.21
C PRO A 522 14.55 0.90 3.34
N ALA A 523 15.18 1.12 4.50
CA ALA A 523 14.98 0.27 5.66
C ALA A 523 13.81 0.71 6.54
N PHE A 524 13.39 1.96 6.46
CA PHE A 524 12.22 2.43 7.20
C PHE A 524 11.49 3.56 6.47
N ASP A 525 10.22 3.66 6.74
CA ASP A 525 9.33 4.78 6.38
C ASP A 525 8.44 5.13 7.57
N VAL A 526 8.21 6.42 7.77
CA VAL A 526 7.38 6.96 8.86
C VAL A 526 6.58 8.14 8.33
N ASP A 527 5.27 8.10 8.53
CA ASP A 527 4.35 9.19 8.21
C ASP A 527 3.57 9.60 9.46
N LEU A 528 3.68 10.87 9.85
CA LEU A 528 2.90 11.48 10.92
C LEU A 528 1.95 12.52 10.32
N LYS A 529 0.67 12.41 10.63
CA LYS A 529 -0.36 13.35 10.21
C LYS A 529 -1.07 13.89 11.45
N VAL A 530 -1.16 15.20 11.55
CA VAL A 530 -1.92 15.88 12.60
C VAL A 530 -2.94 16.76 11.93
N ARG A 531 -4.21 16.59 12.25
CA ARG A 531 -5.31 17.36 11.65
C ARG A 531 -6.26 17.84 12.72
N TYR A 532 -6.59 19.11 12.67
CA TYR A 532 -7.62 19.71 13.50
C TYR A 532 -8.76 20.24 12.62
N THR A 533 -9.96 19.76 12.88
CA THR A 533 -11.18 20.12 12.13
C THR A 533 -12.17 20.82 13.07
N ALA A 534 -12.43 22.08 12.80
CA ALA A 534 -13.48 22.87 13.44
C ALA A 534 -14.70 23.01 12.52
N ALA A 535 -15.73 23.70 12.96
CA ALA A 535 -16.95 23.89 12.18
C ALA A 535 -16.69 24.58 10.83
N LYS A 536 -15.82 25.60 10.81
CA LYS A 536 -15.54 26.42 9.61
C LYS A 536 -14.17 26.23 9.00
N PHE A 537 -13.23 25.64 9.72
CA PHE A 537 -11.88 25.46 9.18
C PHE A 537 -11.29 24.11 9.55
N MET A 538 -10.35 23.68 8.75
CA MET A 538 -9.49 22.53 8.97
C MET A 538 -8.04 22.99 8.77
N ILE A 539 -7.16 22.55 9.68
CA ILE A 539 -5.71 22.74 9.56
C ILE A 539 -5.06 21.39 9.78
N GLY A 540 -4.09 21.06 8.96
CA GLY A 540 -3.33 19.82 9.07
C GLY A 540 -1.84 20.05 8.82
N ALA A 541 -1.03 19.17 9.40
CA ALA A 541 0.39 19.02 9.11
C ALA A 541 0.70 17.56 8.80
N LYS A 542 1.62 17.33 7.87
CA LYS A 542 2.11 16.02 7.48
C LYS A 542 3.62 16.04 7.59
N PHE A 543 4.19 15.03 8.20
CA PHE A 543 5.64 14.85 8.27
C PHE A 543 5.98 13.43 7.85
N GLY A 544 6.74 13.32 6.76
CA GLY A 544 7.17 12.06 6.17
C GLY A 544 8.68 11.88 6.24
N VAL A 545 9.12 10.69 6.58
CA VAL A 545 10.54 10.30 6.58
C VAL A 545 10.67 8.97 5.86
N VAL A 546 11.57 8.89 4.87
CA VAL A 546 11.96 7.63 4.22
C VAL A 546 13.47 7.52 4.27
N ASP A 547 13.98 6.36 4.62
CA ASP A 547 15.42 6.10 4.72
C ASP A 547 16.13 6.30 3.38
N SER A 548 17.44 6.55 3.43
CA SER A 548 18.29 6.57 2.24
C SER A 548 18.42 5.18 1.63
N TYR A 549 18.61 5.13 0.33
CA TYR A 549 18.84 3.90 -0.41
C TYR A 549 19.64 4.18 -1.68
N ASP A 550 20.13 3.12 -2.33
CA ASP A 550 21.07 3.22 -3.43
C ASP A 550 20.39 2.87 -4.77
N CYS A 551 20.86 3.52 -5.84
CA CYS A 551 20.46 3.23 -7.20
C CYS A 551 21.68 2.95 -8.05
N LEU A 552 21.60 1.94 -8.90
CA LEU A 552 22.64 1.65 -9.89
C LEU A 552 22.45 2.50 -11.14
N GLN A 553 23.53 3.04 -11.64
CA GLN A 553 23.58 3.81 -12.88
C GLN A 553 24.74 3.33 -13.74
N LEU A 554 24.54 3.27 -15.06
CA LEU A 554 25.61 3.00 -16.00
C LEU A 554 26.32 4.31 -16.38
N VAL A 555 27.63 4.38 -16.19
CA VAL A 555 28.47 5.51 -16.59
C VAL A 555 29.62 5.04 -17.47
N SER A 556 30.14 5.91 -18.35
CA SER A 556 31.28 5.58 -19.22
C SER A 556 32.60 5.90 -18.54
N LEU A 557 33.62 5.09 -18.79
CA LEU A 557 35.00 5.46 -18.46
C LEU A 557 35.50 6.52 -19.46
N ALA A 558 36.08 7.61 -18.97
CA ALA A 558 36.67 8.63 -19.79
C ALA A 558 37.75 8.06 -20.72
N GLY A 559 37.60 8.23 -22.03
CA GLY A 559 38.54 7.77 -23.04
C GLY A 559 38.35 6.36 -23.59
N ALA A 560 37.31 5.63 -23.15
CA ALA A 560 36.97 4.32 -23.69
C ALA A 560 35.63 4.35 -24.42
N GLU A 561 35.67 4.21 -25.76
CA GLU A 561 34.46 4.30 -26.62
C GLU A 561 33.41 3.18 -26.37
N ARG A 562 33.71 2.15 -25.55
CA ARG A 562 32.84 0.96 -25.41
C ARG A 562 32.70 0.38 -23.99
N LEU A 563 33.31 0.97 -22.99
CA LEU A 563 33.27 0.43 -21.63
C LEU A 563 32.39 1.30 -20.72
N GLY A 564 31.27 0.75 -20.31
CA GLY A 564 30.50 1.28 -19.22
C GLY A 564 30.84 0.54 -17.92
N TYR A 565 30.80 1.23 -16.79
CA TYR A 565 30.83 0.62 -15.48
C TYR A 565 29.60 1.06 -14.67
N PHE A 566 29.23 0.22 -13.73
CA PHE A 566 28.11 0.53 -12.83
C PHE A 566 28.59 1.46 -11.74
N TYR A 567 27.83 2.51 -11.51
CA TYR A 567 28.06 3.45 -10.44
C TYR A 567 26.87 3.41 -9.48
N GLU A 568 27.18 3.36 -8.19
CA GLU A 568 26.17 3.40 -7.12
C GLU A 568 25.95 4.84 -6.69
N SER A 569 24.72 5.31 -6.81
CA SER A 569 24.30 6.63 -6.36
C SER A 569 23.40 6.54 -5.16
N GLU A 570 23.77 7.20 -4.08
CA GLU A 570 22.91 7.29 -2.91
C GLU A 570 21.74 8.25 -3.15
N CYS A 571 20.53 7.76 -2.94
CA CYS A 571 19.35 8.59 -2.78
C CYS A 571 19.26 9.01 -1.32
N PRO A 572 19.42 10.31 -1.02
CA PRO A 572 19.45 10.78 0.36
C PRO A 572 18.11 10.56 1.05
N MET A 573 18.16 10.45 2.37
CA MET A 573 16.96 10.37 3.21
C MET A 573 15.96 11.46 2.85
N ARG A 574 14.72 11.06 2.57
CA ARG A 574 13.61 11.97 2.31
C ARG A 574 13.04 12.45 3.64
N LEU A 575 13.04 13.76 3.82
CA LEU A 575 12.35 14.46 4.90
C LEU A 575 11.36 15.43 4.27
N ASP A 576 10.08 15.19 4.45
CA ASP A 576 9.01 15.99 3.86
C ASP A 576 8.11 16.55 4.96
N LEU A 577 7.96 17.87 5.00
CA LEU A 577 7.01 18.56 5.85
C LEU A 577 5.99 19.27 4.97
N GLY A 578 4.72 18.90 5.14
CA GLY A 578 3.60 19.54 4.47
C GLY A 578 2.62 20.16 5.46
N VAL A 579 1.90 21.17 5.04
CA VAL A 579 0.77 21.75 5.76
C VAL A 579 -0.42 21.88 4.84
N GLU A 580 -1.61 21.73 5.40
CA GLU A 580 -2.87 21.93 4.69
C GLU A 580 -3.82 22.77 5.52
N ALA A 581 -4.59 23.63 4.86
CA ALA A 581 -5.66 24.36 5.48
C ALA A 581 -6.86 24.49 4.55
N GLU A 582 -8.04 24.43 5.12
CA GLU A 582 -9.31 24.63 4.40
C GLU A 582 -10.21 25.55 5.23
N TYR A 583 -10.80 26.53 4.57
CA TYR A 583 -11.79 27.42 5.18
C TYR A 583 -13.11 27.34 4.44
N LYS A 584 -14.20 27.02 5.16
CA LYS A 584 -15.57 26.96 4.63
C LYS A 584 -16.15 28.37 4.59
N VAL A 585 -16.21 28.94 3.39
CA VAL A 585 -16.81 30.27 3.15
C VAL A 585 -18.34 30.19 3.27
N GLY A 586 -18.91 29.07 2.89
CA GLY A 586 -20.34 28.81 2.93
C GLY A 586 -20.66 27.34 3.12
N LYS A 587 -21.92 26.98 2.91
CA LYS A 587 -22.35 25.57 3.02
C LYS A 587 -21.75 24.68 1.93
N HIS A 588 -21.48 25.25 0.77
CA HIS A 588 -21.09 24.51 -0.43
C HIS A 588 -19.71 24.89 -0.96
N ILE A 589 -19.09 25.93 -0.42
CA ILE A 589 -17.84 26.50 -0.93
C ILE A 589 -16.81 26.55 0.17
N SER A 590 -15.62 26.01 -0.12
CA SER A 590 -14.43 26.14 0.72
C SER A 590 -13.27 26.66 -0.13
N ILE A 591 -12.36 27.37 0.51
CA ILE A 591 -11.05 27.73 -0.04
C ILE A 591 -10.04 26.84 0.67
N TRP A 592 -9.09 26.29 -0.05
CA TRP A 592 -8.05 25.43 0.51
C TRP A 592 -6.67 25.86 0.03
N VAL A 593 -5.68 25.56 0.84
CA VAL A 593 -4.26 25.73 0.55
C VAL A 593 -3.49 24.52 1.08
N GLU A 594 -2.50 24.07 0.32
CA GLU A 594 -1.58 22.99 0.67
C GLU A 594 -0.17 23.42 0.33
N GLY A 595 0.75 23.27 1.28
CA GLY A 595 2.18 23.48 1.09
C GLY A 595 2.92 22.17 1.33
N ASN A 596 3.82 21.79 0.45
CA ASN A 596 4.62 20.58 0.55
C ASN A 596 6.11 20.92 0.50
N ASN A 597 6.93 20.01 1.01
CA ASN A 597 8.38 20.16 1.10
C ASN A 597 8.82 21.50 1.73
N LEU A 598 8.16 21.90 2.83
CA LEU A 598 8.45 23.17 3.52
C LEU A 598 9.87 23.23 4.10
N LEU A 599 10.53 22.10 4.27
CA LEU A 599 11.94 22.02 4.64
C LEU A 599 12.90 22.34 3.48
N ASN A 600 12.36 22.54 2.29
CA ASN A 600 13.11 22.80 1.04
C ASN A 600 14.23 21.78 0.79
N ARG A 601 13.98 20.52 1.12
CA ARG A 601 14.95 19.46 0.89
C ARG A 601 14.88 18.99 -0.55
N ARG A 602 16.05 18.81 -1.16
CA ARG A 602 16.15 18.22 -2.50
C ARG A 602 16.31 16.72 -2.32
N TYR A 603 15.20 16.03 -2.21
CA TYR A 603 15.15 14.58 -2.20
C TYR A 603 14.67 14.04 -3.55
N CYS A 604 14.87 12.78 -3.80
CA CYS A 604 14.36 12.09 -4.98
C CYS A 604 13.16 11.24 -4.60
N THR A 605 12.02 11.45 -5.28
CA THR A 605 10.87 10.54 -5.13
C THR A 605 11.16 9.21 -5.81
N TYR A 606 11.79 9.28 -6.94
CA TYR A 606 12.39 8.14 -7.64
C TYR A 606 13.91 8.41 -7.71
N PRO A 607 14.77 7.38 -7.55
CA PRO A 607 16.20 7.56 -7.59
C PRO A 607 16.65 8.42 -8.79
N LEU A 608 17.54 9.36 -8.55
CA LEU A 608 18.06 10.30 -9.56
C LEU A 608 17.01 11.20 -10.27
N TYR A 609 15.77 11.23 -9.75
CA TYR A 609 14.73 12.16 -10.17
C TYR A 609 14.46 13.14 -9.02
N PRO A 610 15.16 14.29 -8.99
CA PRO A 610 15.00 15.25 -7.92
C PRO A 610 13.58 15.83 -7.89
N SER A 611 13.07 16.01 -6.68
CA SER A 611 11.76 16.60 -6.45
C SER A 611 11.81 18.12 -6.56
N VAL A 612 10.64 18.72 -6.77
CA VAL A 612 10.46 20.16 -6.60
C VAL A 612 10.77 20.55 -5.16
N GLY A 613 11.45 21.67 -4.94
CA GLY A 613 11.65 22.25 -3.62
C GLY A 613 10.33 22.65 -2.95
N ILE A 614 10.31 23.70 -2.15
CA ILE A 614 9.07 24.22 -1.57
C ILE A 614 8.05 24.44 -2.68
N ASN A 615 6.86 23.87 -2.48
CA ASN A 615 5.74 24.09 -3.37
C ASN A 615 4.46 24.33 -2.58
N CYS A 616 3.58 25.10 -3.18
CA CYS A 616 2.26 25.35 -2.60
C CYS A 616 1.19 25.31 -3.70
N THR A 617 0.00 24.89 -3.32
CA THR A 617 -1.17 24.87 -4.19
C THR A 617 -2.34 25.47 -3.42
N ALA A 618 -3.11 26.31 -4.06
CA ALA A 618 -4.31 26.88 -3.49
C ALA A 618 -5.48 26.77 -4.46
N GLY A 619 -6.68 26.69 -3.95
CA GLY A 619 -7.83 26.51 -4.82
C GLY A 619 -9.17 26.58 -4.11
N VAL A 620 -10.18 26.17 -4.86
CA VAL A 620 -11.58 26.16 -4.43
C VAL A 620 -12.10 24.73 -4.40
N LYS A 621 -12.95 24.46 -3.42
CA LYS A 621 -13.67 23.19 -3.26
C LYS A 621 -15.17 23.49 -3.20
N LEU A 622 -15.92 22.81 -4.04
CA LEU A 622 -17.38 22.90 -4.12
C LEU A 622 -17.99 21.55 -3.78
N ILE A 623 -19.04 21.56 -2.96
CA ILE A 623 -19.79 20.36 -2.55
C ILE A 623 -21.28 20.66 -2.58
N PHE A 624 -22.06 19.94 -3.42
CA PHE A 624 -23.50 20.10 -3.58
C PHE A 624 -24.26 18.79 -3.38
#